data_35685bfcb3484526b851dc54d54675a1
#
_entry.id   35685bfcb3484526b851dc54d54675a1
#
_cell.length_a   1.000
_cell.length_b   1.000
_cell.length_c   1.000
_cell.angle_alpha   90.00
_cell.angle_beta   90.00
_cell.angle_gamma   90.00
#
_symmetry.space_group_name_H-M   'P 1'
#
loop_
_entity.id
_entity.type
_entity.pdbx_description
1 polymer ?
#
loop_
_entity_poly.entity_id
_entity_poly.type
_entity_poly.pdbx_seq_one_letter_code
_entity_poly.pdbx_strand_id
1 'polypeptide(L)'
;FQTEPSRYRHWKLDVAGDVATLTMDVDENAGLFEGYQLKLNSYDLGVDIELADAVQRLRFEHPEVKVVVMRSGKNRVFCAGANIRMLAGSTHAHKVNFCKFTNETRNGLEDSSENSGQSFITLVNGTAAGGGYELALATDHIMMADDGAAAVALPEVPLLAVLPGTGGLTRVVDKRKVRRDHADFFCTIEEGIKGKRAVSWRLVDEIAPNSKLEGKLAERVKEFAAKSKRNGEGKGLALTQLDRTIDDSAIRYGFVSVDIDRAARIATISI
;
A
#
# COMPACT_ATOMS: atom_id res chain seq x y z
N PHE A 1 13.85 5.85 7.81
CA PHE A 1 12.95 5.82 8.96
C PHE A 1 13.41 4.76 9.95
N GLN A 2 13.06 4.94 11.21
CA GLN A 2 13.40 4.00 12.27
C GLN A 2 12.11 3.49 12.90
N THR A 3 11.55 2.43 12.35
CA THR A 3 10.35 1.79 12.87
C THR A 3 10.51 0.26 12.83
N GLU A 4 9.60 -0.45 13.45
CA GLU A 4 9.54 -1.91 13.53
C GLU A 4 8.12 -2.34 13.89
N PRO A 5 7.73 -3.60 13.66
CA PRO A 5 6.35 -4.05 13.87
C PRO A 5 5.79 -3.81 15.27
N SER A 6 6.62 -3.87 16.31
CA SER A 6 6.21 -3.58 17.70
C SER A 6 5.83 -2.11 17.96
N ARG A 7 6.20 -1.21 17.06
CA ARG A 7 5.96 0.23 17.12
C ARG A 7 4.87 0.73 16.19
N TYR A 8 4.35 -0.16 15.33
CA TYR A 8 3.29 0.23 14.39
C TYR A 8 2.02 0.66 15.12
N ARG A 9 1.41 1.72 14.64
CA ARG A 9 0.15 2.29 15.13
C ARG A 9 -1.00 2.05 14.16
N HIS A 10 -0.69 1.82 12.90
CA HIS A 10 -1.62 1.82 11.78
C HIS A 10 -1.73 0.46 11.11
N TRP A 11 -0.68 -0.32 11.18
CA TRP A 11 -0.62 -1.66 10.60
C TRP A 11 -0.33 -2.70 11.65
N LYS A 12 -0.91 -3.88 11.46
CA LYS A 12 -0.56 -5.08 12.22
C LYS A 12 0.01 -6.09 11.24
N LEU A 13 1.17 -6.63 11.56
CA LEU A 13 1.86 -7.66 10.79
C LEU A 13 1.82 -8.96 11.57
N ASP A 14 1.14 -9.97 11.02
CA ASP A 14 1.07 -11.32 11.57
C ASP A 14 1.64 -12.29 10.54
N VAL A 15 2.56 -13.17 10.97
CA VAL A 15 3.18 -14.19 10.12
C VAL A 15 2.82 -15.58 10.65
N ALA A 16 2.25 -16.41 9.78
CA ALA A 16 1.83 -17.78 10.11
C ALA A 16 2.26 -18.74 8.99
N GLY A 17 3.40 -19.39 9.18
CA GLY A 17 3.98 -20.28 8.18
C GLY A 17 4.35 -19.52 6.90
N ASP A 18 3.83 -19.96 5.76
CA ASP A 18 4.12 -19.35 4.46
C ASP A 18 3.15 -18.21 4.07
N VAL A 19 2.32 -17.76 5.03
CA VAL A 19 1.35 -16.66 4.85
C VAL A 19 1.58 -15.57 5.87
N ALA A 20 1.58 -14.32 5.41
CA ALA A 20 1.53 -13.15 6.28
C ALA A 20 0.21 -12.40 6.09
N THR A 21 -0.24 -11.73 7.15
CA THR A 21 -1.39 -10.83 7.10
C THR A 21 -0.96 -9.43 7.51
N LEU A 22 -1.22 -8.47 6.64
CA LEU A 22 -1.10 -7.03 6.89
C LEU A 22 -2.49 -6.45 7.10
N THR A 23 -2.83 -6.15 8.34
CA THR A 23 -4.12 -5.54 8.69
C THR A 23 -3.97 -4.04 8.85
N MET A 24 -4.64 -3.28 7.98
CA MET A 24 -4.74 -1.82 8.07
C MET A 24 -5.80 -1.45 9.11
N ASP A 25 -5.37 -0.97 10.27
CA ASP A 25 -6.22 -0.54 11.39
C ASP A 25 -5.71 0.80 11.92
N VAL A 26 -5.92 1.84 11.11
CA VAL A 26 -5.33 3.14 11.34
C VAL A 26 -5.83 3.76 12.64
N ASP A 27 -4.91 4.16 13.52
CA ASP A 27 -5.20 4.98 14.68
C ASP A 27 -5.56 6.40 14.21
N GLU A 28 -6.83 6.74 14.38
CA GLU A 28 -7.39 8.01 13.87
C GLU A 28 -6.73 9.25 14.48
N ASN A 29 -6.15 9.13 15.67
CA ASN A 29 -5.55 10.23 16.41
C ASN A 29 -4.01 10.27 16.32
N ALA A 30 -3.41 9.34 15.60
CA ALA A 30 -1.95 9.23 15.46
C ALA A 30 -1.41 9.84 14.17
N GLY A 31 -2.01 10.92 13.68
CA GLY A 31 -1.46 11.70 12.56
C GLY A 31 -0.06 12.24 12.85
N LEU A 32 0.75 12.47 11.82
CA LEU A 32 2.13 12.98 11.95
C LEU A 32 2.21 14.39 12.54
N PHE A 33 1.16 15.17 12.39
CA PHE A 33 1.06 16.52 12.97
C PHE A 33 -0.40 16.85 13.31
N GLU A 34 -0.60 17.89 14.09
CA GLU A 34 -1.93 18.32 14.53
C GLU A 34 -2.79 18.88 13.39
N GLY A 35 -4.11 18.93 13.59
CA GLY A 35 -5.06 19.56 12.68
C GLY A 35 -5.86 18.62 11.79
N TYR A 36 -5.63 17.30 11.85
CA TYR A 36 -6.44 16.31 11.14
C TYR A 36 -6.57 14.99 11.92
N GLN A 37 -7.55 14.19 11.53
CA GLN A 37 -7.74 12.82 12.02
C GLN A 37 -7.76 11.84 10.84
N LEU A 38 -7.22 10.65 11.04
CA LEU A 38 -7.12 9.59 10.03
C LEU A 38 -8.36 8.68 10.02
N LYS A 39 -9.54 9.28 9.83
CA LYS A 39 -10.81 8.54 9.81
C LYS A 39 -10.91 7.60 8.61
N LEU A 40 -11.67 6.53 8.76
CA LEU A 40 -11.98 5.57 7.69
C LEU A 40 -10.73 4.94 7.05
N ASN A 41 -9.72 4.63 7.84
CA ASN A 41 -8.43 4.19 7.33
C ASN A 41 -7.84 5.14 6.27
N SER A 42 -8.15 6.45 6.34
CA SER A 42 -7.39 7.41 5.54
C SER A 42 -5.95 7.44 6.01
N TYR A 43 -5.05 7.82 5.13
CA TYR A 43 -3.64 7.75 5.47
C TYR A 43 -2.88 9.05 5.23
N ASP A 44 -1.85 9.23 6.01
CA ASP A 44 -0.77 10.18 5.83
C ASP A 44 0.55 9.42 5.58
N LEU A 45 1.66 10.13 5.58
CA LEU A 45 2.98 9.53 5.39
C LEU A 45 3.35 8.54 6.49
N GLY A 46 2.85 8.71 7.73
CA GLY A 46 3.12 7.80 8.85
C GLY A 46 2.57 6.41 8.60
N VAL A 47 1.34 6.32 8.08
CA VAL A 47 0.71 5.05 7.70
C VAL A 47 1.51 4.34 6.60
N ASP A 48 2.01 5.09 5.63
CA ASP A 48 2.75 4.53 4.51
C ASP A 48 4.20 4.14 4.87
N ILE A 49 4.82 4.82 5.85
CA ILE A 49 6.11 4.44 6.42
C ILE A 49 6.05 3.05 7.05
N GLU A 50 5.02 2.76 7.84
CA GLU A 50 4.83 1.45 8.45
C GLU A 50 4.62 0.36 7.39
N LEU A 51 3.83 0.65 6.34
CA LEU A 51 3.64 -0.27 5.22
C LEU A 51 4.94 -0.55 4.48
N ALA A 52 5.73 0.48 4.19
CA ALA A 52 7.03 0.34 3.53
C ALA A 52 7.99 -0.53 4.35
N ASP A 53 8.07 -0.31 5.66
CA ASP A 53 8.87 -1.12 6.58
C ASP A 53 8.37 -2.57 6.61
N ALA A 54 7.06 -2.79 6.72
CA ALA A 54 6.47 -4.13 6.73
C ALA A 54 6.76 -4.92 5.45
N VAL A 55 6.66 -4.29 4.28
CA VAL A 55 6.98 -4.92 2.99
C VAL A 55 8.46 -5.32 2.92
N GLN A 56 9.37 -4.46 3.39
CA GLN A 56 10.79 -4.78 3.44
C GLN A 56 11.08 -5.94 4.40
N ARG A 57 10.46 -5.96 5.59
CA ARG A 57 10.63 -7.07 6.54
C ARG A 57 10.12 -8.38 5.99
N LEU A 58 8.93 -8.39 5.40
CA LEU A 58 8.37 -9.58 4.75
C LEU A 58 9.29 -10.10 3.65
N ARG A 59 9.93 -9.19 2.91
CA ARG A 59 10.84 -9.55 1.83
C ARG A 59 12.13 -10.17 2.33
N PHE A 60 12.76 -9.57 3.35
CA PHE A 60 14.12 -9.90 3.77
C PHE A 60 14.20 -10.69 5.08
N GLU A 61 13.32 -10.46 6.06
CA GLU A 61 13.33 -11.19 7.33
C GLU A 61 12.57 -12.51 7.25
N HIS A 62 11.57 -12.62 6.36
CA HIS A 62 10.64 -13.74 6.26
C HIS A 62 10.73 -14.47 4.91
N PRO A 63 11.84 -15.20 4.62
CA PRO A 63 11.99 -15.93 3.37
C PRO A 63 10.92 -17.02 3.17
N GLU A 64 10.31 -17.51 4.26
CA GLU A 64 9.25 -18.51 4.25
C GLU A 64 7.91 -17.98 3.73
N VAL A 65 7.66 -16.66 3.82
CA VAL A 65 6.38 -16.07 3.43
C VAL A 65 6.24 -16.01 1.92
N LYS A 66 5.26 -16.71 1.39
CA LYS A 66 4.90 -16.79 -0.04
C LYS A 66 3.73 -15.89 -0.42
N VAL A 67 2.76 -15.74 0.50
CA VAL A 67 1.55 -14.95 0.25
C VAL A 67 1.35 -13.95 1.37
N VAL A 68 1.02 -12.73 0.99
CA VAL A 68 0.69 -11.64 1.91
C VAL A 68 -0.75 -11.21 1.68
N VAL A 69 -1.58 -11.35 2.70
CA VAL A 69 -2.97 -10.88 2.68
C VAL A 69 -3.03 -9.47 3.26
N MET A 70 -3.50 -8.52 2.46
CA MET A 70 -3.77 -7.14 2.91
C MET A 70 -5.26 -6.98 3.17
N ARG A 71 -5.62 -6.57 4.38
CA ARG A 71 -7.01 -6.41 4.80
C ARG A 71 -7.21 -5.23 5.72
N SER A 72 -8.46 -4.82 5.91
CA SER A 72 -8.83 -3.78 6.85
C SER A 72 -9.24 -4.35 8.20
N GLY A 73 -8.85 -3.68 9.28
CA GLY A 73 -9.38 -3.87 10.64
C GLY A 73 -10.69 -3.14 10.90
N LYS A 74 -11.12 -2.26 9.98
CA LYS A 74 -12.37 -1.48 10.11
C LYS A 74 -13.54 -2.18 9.42
N ASN A 75 -14.74 -2.05 9.97
CA ASN A 75 -15.94 -2.58 9.36
C ASN A 75 -16.40 -1.73 8.17
N ARG A 76 -16.73 -2.36 7.03
CA ARG A 76 -17.34 -1.74 5.85
C ARG A 76 -16.52 -0.63 5.19
N VAL A 77 -15.25 -0.55 5.49
CA VAL A 77 -14.29 0.32 4.82
C VAL A 77 -12.95 -0.40 4.70
N PHE A 78 -12.39 -0.40 3.51
CA PHE A 78 -11.01 -0.83 3.33
C PHE A 78 -10.09 0.35 3.61
N CYS A 79 -10.17 1.41 2.80
CA CYS A 79 -9.35 2.61 2.96
C CYS A 79 -9.98 3.76 2.16
N ALA A 80 -10.16 4.92 2.80
CA ALA A 80 -10.68 6.13 2.16
C ALA A 80 -9.62 6.91 1.35
N GLY A 81 -8.36 6.42 1.32
CA GLY A 81 -7.27 7.05 0.59
C GLY A 81 -6.51 8.11 1.39
N ALA A 82 -5.76 8.95 0.68
CA ALA A 82 -4.97 10.02 1.29
C ALA A 82 -5.85 10.98 2.10
N ASN A 83 -5.38 11.39 3.28
CA ASN A 83 -6.13 12.30 4.12
C ASN A 83 -6.18 13.72 3.51
N ILE A 84 -7.36 14.12 3.06
CA ILE A 84 -7.58 15.39 2.35
C ILE A 84 -7.26 16.61 3.24
N ARG A 85 -7.57 16.54 4.55
CA ARG A 85 -7.28 17.65 5.47
C ARG A 85 -5.77 17.80 5.70
N MET A 86 -5.07 16.68 5.83
CA MET A 86 -3.60 16.67 5.88
C MET A 86 -3.03 17.32 4.62
N LEU A 87 -3.48 16.90 3.43
CA LEU A 87 -3.02 17.47 2.16
C LEU A 87 -3.32 18.97 2.06
N ALA A 88 -4.52 19.41 2.43
CA ALA A 88 -4.90 20.83 2.39
C ALA A 88 -4.01 21.70 3.27
N GLY A 89 -3.66 21.22 4.48
CA GLY A 89 -2.81 21.95 5.43
C GLY A 89 -1.30 21.82 5.18
N SER A 90 -0.87 20.98 4.24
CA SER A 90 0.54 20.67 4.01
C SER A 90 1.22 21.65 3.08
N THR A 91 2.53 21.86 3.28
CA THR A 91 3.39 22.58 2.33
C THR A 91 3.51 21.82 1.02
N HIS A 92 3.90 22.52 -0.05
CA HIS A 92 4.16 21.89 -1.35
C HIS A 92 5.24 20.79 -1.25
N ALA A 93 6.33 21.04 -0.53
CA ALA A 93 7.39 20.07 -0.32
C ALA A 93 6.88 18.79 0.36
N HIS A 94 6.00 18.92 1.37
CA HIS A 94 5.39 17.76 2.02
C HIS A 94 4.51 16.97 1.05
N LYS A 95 3.69 17.65 0.24
CA LYS A 95 2.84 16.97 -0.77
C LYS A 95 3.67 16.18 -1.79
N VAL A 96 4.76 16.78 -2.28
CA VAL A 96 5.68 16.11 -3.21
C VAL A 96 6.31 14.87 -2.56
N ASN A 97 6.84 15.00 -1.35
CA ASN A 97 7.44 13.88 -0.63
C ASN A 97 6.43 12.78 -0.31
N PHE A 98 5.21 13.16 0.08
CA PHE A 98 4.13 12.23 0.33
C PHE A 98 3.80 11.41 -0.95
N CYS A 99 3.54 12.09 -2.06
CA CYS A 99 3.22 11.40 -3.32
C CYS A 99 4.39 10.51 -3.78
N LYS A 100 5.63 11.01 -3.69
CA LYS A 100 6.82 10.22 -4.05
C LYS A 100 6.93 8.95 -3.20
N PHE A 101 6.85 9.08 -1.89
CA PHE A 101 7.00 7.95 -0.97
C PHE A 101 5.89 6.91 -1.17
N THR A 102 4.64 7.36 -1.30
CA THR A 102 3.51 6.45 -1.54
C THR A 102 3.61 5.72 -2.88
N ASN A 103 4.12 6.36 -3.93
CA ASN A 103 4.42 5.68 -5.19
C ASN A 103 5.53 4.62 -5.01
N GLU A 104 6.59 4.94 -4.30
CA GLU A 104 7.69 3.99 -4.04
C GLU A 104 7.21 2.78 -3.25
N THR A 105 6.33 2.97 -2.28
CA THR A 105 5.74 1.86 -1.50
C THR A 105 4.92 0.93 -2.40
N ARG A 106 4.08 1.47 -3.31
CA ARG A 106 3.30 0.66 -4.26
C ARG A 106 4.20 -0.07 -5.25
N ASN A 107 5.23 0.58 -5.73
CA ASN A 107 6.25 -0.07 -6.58
C ASN A 107 7.02 -1.14 -5.81
N GLY A 108 7.27 -0.95 -4.52
CA GLY A 108 7.88 -1.94 -3.64
C GLY A 108 7.07 -3.22 -3.48
N LEU A 109 5.72 -3.12 -3.44
CA LEU A 109 4.83 -4.27 -3.47
C LEU A 109 4.97 -5.06 -4.78
N GLU A 110 4.93 -4.36 -5.92
CA GLU A 110 5.06 -4.98 -7.24
C GLU A 110 6.46 -5.59 -7.45
N ASP A 111 7.50 -4.90 -7.02
CA ASP A 111 8.88 -5.41 -7.07
C ASP A 111 9.08 -6.66 -6.18
N SER A 112 8.46 -6.68 -4.99
CA SER A 112 8.49 -7.85 -4.12
C SER A 112 7.80 -9.05 -4.78
N SER A 113 6.68 -8.82 -5.46
CA SER A 113 5.95 -9.84 -6.21
C SER A 113 6.78 -10.39 -7.37
N GLU A 114 7.31 -9.51 -8.21
CA GLU A 114 8.05 -9.86 -9.42
C GLU A 114 9.40 -10.49 -9.13
N ASN A 115 10.16 -9.91 -8.19
CA ASN A 115 11.57 -10.25 -7.98
C ASN A 115 11.85 -11.08 -6.72
N SER A 116 10.88 -11.22 -5.81
CA SER A 116 11.03 -12.02 -4.58
C SER A 116 10.04 -13.17 -4.47
N GLY A 117 9.11 -13.29 -5.41
CA GLY A 117 8.14 -14.39 -5.46
C GLY A 117 7.10 -14.37 -4.35
N GLN A 118 6.89 -13.23 -3.69
CA GLN A 118 5.79 -13.02 -2.75
C GLN A 118 4.58 -12.50 -3.50
N SER A 119 3.43 -13.13 -3.32
CA SER A 119 2.18 -12.67 -3.93
C SER A 119 1.34 -11.91 -2.91
N PHE A 120 0.77 -10.79 -3.32
CA PHE A 120 -0.08 -9.95 -2.48
C PHE A 120 -1.55 -10.08 -2.88
N ILE A 121 -2.41 -10.38 -1.92
CA ILE A 121 -3.87 -10.47 -2.11
C ILE A 121 -4.52 -9.39 -1.25
N THR A 122 -5.30 -8.49 -1.86
CA THR A 122 -6.08 -7.48 -1.12
C THR A 122 -7.51 -7.94 -0.95
N LEU A 123 -8.00 -7.88 0.31
CA LEU A 123 -9.39 -8.14 0.66
C LEU A 123 -10.13 -6.81 0.93
N VAL A 124 -10.94 -6.39 -0.03
CA VAL A 124 -11.75 -5.18 0.04
C VAL A 124 -13.09 -5.49 0.70
N ASN A 125 -13.21 -5.21 1.99
CA ASN A 125 -14.40 -5.49 2.80
C ASN A 125 -15.42 -4.33 2.86
N GLY A 126 -15.19 -3.28 2.09
CA GLY A 126 -16.01 -2.08 2.08
C GLY A 126 -15.54 -1.11 1.00
N THR A 127 -15.59 0.19 1.27
CA THR A 127 -15.12 1.20 0.32
C THR A 127 -13.59 1.21 0.25
N ALA A 128 -13.04 1.14 -0.97
CA ALA A 128 -11.66 1.43 -1.30
C ALA A 128 -11.64 2.60 -2.29
N ALA A 129 -11.27 3.79 -1.83
CA ALA A 129 -11.35 5.00 -2.62
C ALA A 129 -10.00 5.70 -2.76
N GLY A 130 -9.76 6.32 -3.91
CA GLY A 130 -8.55 7.07 -4.19
C GLY A 130 -7.30 6.24 -3.92
N GLY A 131 -6.37 6.80 -3.16
CA GLY A 131 -5.15 6.10 -2.77
C GLY A 131 -5.36 4.76 -2.05
N GLY A 132 -6.55 4.51 -1.47
CA GLY A 132 -6.91 3.20 -0.91
C GLY A 132 -7.14 2.16 -2.00
N TYR A 133 -7.77 2.54 -3.10
CA TYR A 133 -7.87 1.65 -4.25
C TYR A 133 -6.54 1.57 -5.03
N GLU A 134 -5.77 2.65 -5.10
CA GLU A 134 -4.42 2.62 -5.68
C GLU A 134 -3.49 1.63 -4.95
N LEU A 135 -3.65 1.50 -3.62
CA LEU A 135 -2.96 0.47 -2.84
C LEU A 135 -3.38 -0.95 -3.26
N ALA A 136 -4.69 -1.20 -3.37
CA ALA A 136 -5.19 -2.49 -3.86
C ALA A 136 -4.70 -2.80 -5.28
N LEU A 137 -4.67 -1.81 -6.17
CA LEU A 137 -4.16 -1.96 -7.55
C LEU A 137 -2.69 -2.38 -7.62
N ALA A 138 -1.89 -2.07 -6.60
CA ALA A 138 -0.49 -2.49 -6.53
C ALA A 138 -0.33 -3.98 -6.18
N THR A 139 -1.37 -4.65 -5.68
CA THR A 139 -1.34 -6.08 -5.34
C THR A 139 -1.63 -6.99 -6.54
N ASP A 140 -1.35 -8.29 -6.41
CA ASP A 140 -1.51 -9.27 -7.50
C ASP A 140 -2.95 -9.69 -7.70
N HIS A 141 -3.75 -9.67 -6.63
CA HIS A 141 -5.13 -10.12 -6.67
C HIS A 141 -6.01 -9.29 -5.73
N ILE A 142 -7.16 -8.85 -6.24
CA ILE A 142 -8.13 -8.04 -5.50
C ILE A 142 -9.43 -8.82 -5.36
N MET A 143 -9.76 -9.19 -4.13
CA MET A 143 -11.06 -9.76 -3.76
C MET A 143 -11.92 -8.69 -3.12
N MET A 144 -13.20 -8.61 -3.48
CA MET A 144 -14.12 -7.64 -2.90
C MET A 144 -15.38 -8.31 -2.34
N ALA A 145 -15.89 -7.79 -1.23
CA ALA A 145 -17.16 -8.20 -0.68
C ALA A 145 -18.31 -7.88 -1.65
N ASP A 146 -19.23 -8.82 -1.83
CA ASP A 146 -20.47 -8.62 -2.58
C ASP A 146 -21.64 -8.45 -1.61
N ASP A 147 -21.70 -7.28 -0.98
CA ASP A 147 -22.69 -6.91 0.04
C ASP A 147 -23.52 -5.68 -0.35
N GLY A 148 -23.36 -5.19 -1.57
CA GLY A 148 -24.03 -4.00 -2.09
C GLY A 148 -23.43 -2.67 -1.59
N ALA A 149 -22.52 -2.70 -0.61
CA ALA A 149 -21.87 -1.52 -0.04
C ALA A 149 -20.40 -1.37 -0.50
N ALA A 150 -19.66 -2.49 -0.58
CA ALA A 150 -18.27 -2.47 -1.02
C ALA A 150 -18.14 -1.95 -2.45
N ALA A 151 -17.19 -1.03 -2.64
CA ALA A 151 -16.94 -0.36 -3.90
C ALA A 151 -15.47 -0.01 -4.05
N VAL A 152 -15.02 0.07 -5.30
CA VAL A 152 -13.72 0.66 -5.66
C VAL A 152 -13.95 1.96 -6.43
N ALA A 153 -13.15 2.99 -6.16
CA ALA A 153 -13.29 4.30 -6.78
C ALA A 153 -11.96 5.04 -6.94
N LEU A 154 -11.84 5.86 -7.98
CA LEU A 154 -10.79 6.88 -8.13
C LEU A 154 -11.46 8.26 -8.30
N PRO A 155 -11.99 8.83 -7.21
CA PRO A 155 -12.85 10.01 -7.27
C PRO A 155 -12.07 11.34 -7.22
N GLU A 156 -10.78 11.32 -7.47
CA GLU A 156 -9.92 12.50 -7.33
C GLU A 156 -10.31 13.62 -8.31
N VAL A 157 -10.67 13.26 -9.53
CA VAL A 157 -11.07 14.27 -10.55
C VAL A 157 -12.37 14.99 -10.14
N PRO A 158 -13.50 14.29 -9.86
CA PRO A 158 -14.73 14.97 -9.52
C PRO A 158 -14.69 15.68 -8.16
N LEU A 159 -13.97 15.14 -7.15
CA LEU A 159 -13.95 15.72 -5.81
C LEU A 159 -12.88 16.78 -5.61
N LEU A 160 -11.72 16.65 -6.26
CA LEU A 160 -10.52 17.44 -5.94
C LEU A 160 -9.94 18.15 -7.16
N ALA A 161 -10.47 17.91 -8.36
CA ALA A 161 -9.94 18.43 -9.64
C ALA A 161 -8.45 18.10 -9.85
N VAL A 162 -8.00 16.93 -9.34
CA VAL A 162 -6.64 16.41 -9.52
C VAL A 162 -6.70 14.97 -10.05
N LEU A 163 -5.60 14.48 -10.60
CA LEU A 163 -5.47 13.08 -11.00
C LEU A 163 -5.11 12.20 -9.78
N PRO A 164 -5.47 10.91 -9.79
CA PRO A 164 -4.94 9.93 -8.86
C PRO A 164 -3.40 9.96 -8.85
N GLY A 165 -2.80 10.20 -7.68
CA GLY A 165 -1.39 10.59 -7.56
C GLY A 165 -0.41 9.44 -7.33
N THR A 166 -0.89 8.21 -7.09
CA THR A 166 -0.05 7.07 -6.74
C THR A 166 -0.12 5.91 -7.74
N GLY A 167 -0.24 6.24 -9.01
CA GLY A 167 -0.15 5.31 -10.13
C GLY A 167 -1.44 4.56 -10.47
N GLY A 168 -2.60 5.02 -9.96
CA GLY A 168 -3.89 4.38 -10.17
C GLY A 168 -4.30 4.33 -11.64
N LEU A 169 -4.16 5.43 -12.36
CA LEU A 169 -4.52 5.49 -13.79
C LEU A 169 -3.70 4.49 -14.63
N THR A 170 -2.40 4.45 -14.41
CA THR A 170 -1.49 3.52 -15.09
C THR A 170 -1.88 2.08 -14.77
N ARG A 171 -2.10 1.75 -13.49
CA ARG A 171 -2.47 0.38 -13.12
C ARG A 171 -3.84 -0.04 -13.63
N VAL A 172 -4.81 0.85 -13.65
CA VAL A 172 -6.14 0.57 -14.23
C VAL A 172 -6.00 0.22 -15.72
N VAL A 173 -5.24 0.98 -16.48
CA VAL A 173 -5.12 0.78 -17.94
C VAL A 173 -4.07 -0.30 -18.27
N ASP A 174 -2.86 -0.19 -17.72
CA ASP A 174 -1.74 -1.02 -18.16
C ASP A 174 -1.65 -2.36 -17.41
N LYS A 175 -1.92 -2.39 -16.12
CA LYS A 175 -1.90 -3.64 -15.33
C LYS A 175 -3.23 -4.40 -15.42
N ARG A 176 -4.33 -3.72 -15.14
CA ARG A 176 -5.67 -4.34 -15.12
C ARG A 176 -6.28 -4.51 -16.51
N LYS A 177 -5.74 -3.85 -17.53
CA LYS A 177 -6.28 -3.86 -18.90
C LYS A 177 -7.75 -3.47 -18.98
N VAL A 178 -8.15 -2.50 -18.17
CA VAL A 178 -9.49 -1.93 -18.24
C VAL A 178 -9.64 -1.23 -19.59
N ARG A 179 -10.77 -1.46 -20.27
CA ARG A 179 -11.08 -0.79 -21.53
C ARG A 179 -11.13 0.73 -21.31
N ARG A 180 -10.51 1.50 -22.19
CA ARG A 180 -10.23 2.92 -21.98
C ARG A 180 -11.49 3.74 -21.67
N ASP A 181 -12.58 3.51 -22.38
CA ASP A 181 -13.87 4.18 -22.11
C ASP A 181 -14.45 3.86 -20.73
N HIS A 182 -14.24 2.63 -20.24
CA HIS A 182 -14.60 2.28 -18.86
C HIS A 182 -13.68 2.98 -17.84
N ALA A 183 -12.39 3.10 -18.16
CA ALA A 183 -11.43 3.79 -17.30
C ALA A 183 -11.76 5.29 -17.21
N ASP A 184 -12.06 5.93 -18.35
CA ASP A 184 -12.44 7.33 -18.41
C ASP A 184 -13.71 7.60 -17.59
N PHE A 185 -14.75 6.78 -17.77
CA PHE A 185 -15.97 6.87 -16.97
C PHE A 185 -15.69 6.63 -15.47
N PHE A 186 -14.94 5.58 -15.14
CA PHE A 186 -14.60 5.21 -13.76
C PHE A 186 -13.92 6.34 -13.00
N CYS A 187 -13.03 7.08 -13.65
CA CYS A 187 -12.29 8.18 -13.03
C CYS A 187 -13.09 9.50 -12.94
N THR A 188 -14.31 9.52 -13.45
CA THR A 188 -15.19 10.72 -13.43
C THR A 188 -16.40 10.59 -12.51
N ILE A 189 -16.54 9.47 -11.81
CA ILE A 189 -17.64 9.23 -10.87
C ILE A 189 -17.15 9.17 -9.42
N GLU A 190 -18.01 9.58 -8.48
CA GLU A 190 -17.70 9.57 -7.04
C GLU A 190 -18.05 8.23 -6.38
N GLU A 191 -19.16 7.62 -6.78
CA GLU A 191 -19.75 6.44 -6.12
C GLU A 191 -18.92 5.17 -6.29
N GLY A 192 -18.03 5.17 -7.28
CA GLY A 192 -17.25 4.00 -7.64
C GLY A 192 -18.08 2.87 -8.29
N ILE A 193 -17.44 1.73 -8.46
CA ILE A 193 -18.01 0.55 -9.10
C ILE A 193 -18.10 -0.60 -8.11
N LYS A 194 -19.21 -1.32 -8.13
CA LYS A 194 -19.56 -2.39 -7.18
C LYS A 194 -19.86 -3.72 -7.87
N GLY A 195 -19.80 -4.79 -7.07
CA GLY A 195 -20.34 -6.10 -7.43
C GLY A 195 -19.82 -6.63 -8.77
N LYS A 196 -20.68 -7.31 -9.51
CA LYS A 196 -20.34 -7.95 -10.79
C LYS A 196 -19.78 -6.98 -11.84
N ARG A 197 -20.15 -5.70 -11.79
CA ARG A 197 -19.62 -4.68 -12.71
C ARG A 197 -18.13 -4.44 -12.45
N ALA A 198 -17.69 -4.42 -11.20
CA ALA A 198 -16.28 -4.26 -10.87
C ALA A 198 -15.43 -5.41 -11.45
N VAL A 199 -15.95 -6.65 -11.41
CA VAL A 199 -15.29 -7.80 -12.04
C VAL A 199 -15.31 -7.69 -13.56
N SER A 200 -16.46 -7.42 -14.15
CA SER A 200 -16.61 -7.34 -15.62
C SER A 200 -15.75 -6.25 -16.25
N TRP A 201 -15.49 -5.17 -15.51
CA TRP A 201 -14.59 -4.09 -15.90
C TRP A 201 -13.13 -4.33 -15.50
N ARG A 202 -12.83 -5.48 -14.89
CA ARG A 202 -11.48 -5.85 -14.41
C ARG A 202 -10.92 -4.94 -13.31
N LEU A 203 -11.77 -4.18 -12.63
CA LEU A 203 -11.35 -3.35 -11.50
C LEU A 203 -10.99 -4.20 -10.28
N VAL A 204 -11.67 -5.34 -10.11
CA VAL A 204 -11.32 -6.38 -9.13
C VAL A 204 -11.29 -7.75 -9.82
N ASP A 205 -10.64 -8.73 -9.21
CA ASP A 205 -10.53 -10.07 -9.81
C ASP A 205 -11.73 -10.93 -9.49
N GLU A 206 -12.24 -10.86 -8.27
CA GLU A 206 -13.42 -11.62 -7.86
C GLU A 206 -14.21 -10.93 -6.75
N ILE A 207 -15.45 -11.36 -6.61
CA ILE A 207 -16.34 -10.95 -5.52
C ILE A 207 -16.90 -12.16 -4.80
N ALA A 208 -17.22 -12.00 -3.53
CA ALA A 208 -17.91 -13.03 -2.75
C ALA A 208 -18.84 -12.40 -1.70
N PRO A 209 -20.01 -13.03 -1.40
CA PRO A 209 -20.80 -12.65 -0.25
C PRO A 209 -19.98 -12.74 1.03
N ASN A 210 -20.24 -11.88 2.01
CA ASN A 210 -19.50 -11.83 3.28
C ASN A 210 -19.40 -13.20 3.96
N SER A 211 -20.47 -14.03 3.88
CA SER A 211 -20.49 -15.39 4.46
C SER A 211 -19.53 -16.38 3.80
N LYS A 212 -19.03 -16.09 2.59
CA LYS A 212 -18.12 -16.96 1.83
C LYS A 212 -16.75 -16.33 1.59
N LEU A 213 -16.58 -15.09 2.00
CA LEU A 213 -15.41 -14.28 1.65
C LEU A 213 -14.11 -14.87 2.22
N GLU A 214 -14.10 -15.24 3.52
CA GLU A 214 -12.93 -15.85 4.16
C GLU A 214 -12.59 -17.23 3.59
N GLY A 215 -13.62 -18.05 3.28
CA GLY A 215 -13.39 -19.35 2.64
C GLY A 215 -12.74 -19.23 1.26
N LYS A 216 -13.23 -18.31 0.44
CA LYS A 216 -12.63 -18.01 -0.87
C LYS A 216 -11.23 -17.43 -0.75
N LEU A 217 -11.00 -16.54 0.22
CA LEU A 217 -9.67 -16.02 0.49
C LEU A 217 -8.69 -17.16 0.80
N ALA A 218 -9.09 -18.10 1.68
CA ALA A 218 -8.26 -19.24 2.02
C ALA A 218 -7.94 -20.14 0.80
N GLU A 219 -8.89 -20.31 -0.14
CA GLU A 219 -8.66 -21.02 -1.39
C GLU A 219 -7.62 -20.29 -2.27
N ARG A 220 -7.76 -18.97 -2.42
CA ARG A 220 -6.80 -18.17 -3.20
C ARG A 220 -5.41 -18.15 -2.57
N VAL A 221 -5.32 -18.02 -1.26
CA VAL A 221 -4.03 -18.10 -0.55
C VAL A 221 -3.33 -19.41 -0.85
N LYS A 222 -4.02 -20.54 -0.77
CA LYS A 222 -3.45 -21.86 -1.13
C LYS A 222 -3.00 -21.93 -2.59
N GLU A 223 -3.82 -21.39 -3.50
CA GLU A 223 -3.49 -21.36 -4.93
C GLU A 223 -2.23 -20.54 -5.21
N PHE A 224 -2.12 -19.35 -4.64
CA PHE A 224 -0.95 -18.48 -4.82
C PHE A 224 0.29 -19.06 -4.15
N ALA A 225 0.17 -19.61 -2.93
CA ALA A 225 1.27 -20.28 -2.25
C ALA A 225 1.83 -21.46 -3.05
N ALA A 226 0.95 -22.25 -3.68
CA ALA A 226 1.36 -23.37 -4.51
C ALA A 226 2.08 -22.94 -5.82
N LYS A 227 1.79 -21.75 -6.33
CA LYS A 227 2.42 -21.19 -7.54
C LYS A 227 3.68 -20.39 -7.25
N SER A 228 3.93 -20.04 -6.00
CA SER A 228 5.08 -19.23 -5.62
C SER A 228 6.38 -19.94 -5.97
N LYS A 229 7.31 -19.19 -6.56
CA LYS A 229 8.68 -19.66 -6.83
C LYS A 229 9.61 -19.48 -5.62
N ARG A 230 9.12 -18.90 -4.54
CA ARG A 230 9.87 -18.70 -3.31
C ARG A 230 10.03 -20.06 -2.62
N ASN A 231 11.26 -20.51 -2.46
CA ASN A 231 11.53 -21.83 -1.89
C ASN A 231 11.29 -21.92 -0.38
N GLY A 232 11.21 -20.78 0.30
CA GLY A 232 11.04 -20.71 1.76
C GLY A 232 12.25 -21.20 2.56
N GLU A 233 13.29 -21.64 1.86
CA GLU A 233 14.52 -22.09 2.47
C GLU A 233 15.48 -20.90 2.63
N GLY A 234 16.11 -20.83 3.75
CA GLY A 234 17.09 -19.79 4.03
C GLY A 234 16.85 -19.11 5.37
N LYS A 235 17.90 -18.50 5.85
CA LYS A 235 17.87 -17.68 7.05
C LYS A 235 17.53 -16.26 6.64
N GLY A 236 16.45 -15.73 7.17
CA GLY A 236 16.09 -14.32 6.97
C GLY A 236 17.21 -13.38 7.46
N LEU A 237 17.26 -12.21 6.86
CA LEU A 237 18.17 -11.14 7.24
C LEU A 237 17.45 -10.16 8.17
N ALA A 238 17.79 -10.11 9.44
CA ALA A 238 17.19 -9.16 10.38
C ALA A 238 17.52 -7.72 9.99
N LEU A 239 16.48 -6.90 9.79
CA LEU A 239 16.61 -5.48 9.49
C LEU A 239 16.75 -4.70 10.80
N THR A 240 17.97 -4.56 11.27
CA THR A 240 18.29 -3.78 12.46
C THR A 240 18.44 -2.30 12.13
N GLN A 241 18.36 -1.46 13.17
CA GLN A 241 18.66 -0.04 13.03
C GLN A 241 20.08 0.15 12.48
N LEU A 242 20.21 1.00 11.45
CA LEU A 242 21.50 1.35 10.89
C LEU A 242 22.26 2.26 11.85
N ASP A 243 23.50 1.91 12.13
CA ASP A 243 24.41 2.80 12.85
C ASP A 243 24.81 3.96 11.92
N ARG A 244 24.43 5.18 12.31
CA ARG A 244 24.70 6.37 11.52
C ARG A 244 24.85 7.62 12.37
N THR A 245 25.68 8.53 11.90
CA THR A 245 25.75 9.90 12.40
C THR A 245 25.25 10.88 11.34
N ILE A 246 24.53 11.89 11.76
CA ILE A 246 23.98 12.95 10.88
C ILE A 246 24.33 14.29 11.48
N ASP A 247 24.92 15.16 10.68
CA ASP A 247 25.13 16.58 10.96
C ASP A 247 24.62 17.45 9.80
N ASP A 248 24.83 18.76 9.88
CA ASP A 248 24.34 19.70 8.86
C ASP A 248 24.99 19.50 7.48
N SER A 249 26.17 18.92 7.42
CA SER A 249 26.99 18.76 6.22
C SER A 249 27.17 17.33 5.77
N ALA A 250 26.81 16.34 6.60
CA ALA A 250 27.11 14.97 6.29
C ALA A 250 26.17 13.93 6.91
N ILE A 251 26.08 12.77 6.27
CA ILE A 251 25.52 11.54 6.83
C ILE A 251 26.60 10.45 6.71
N ARG A 252 26.91 9.79 7.80
CA ARG A 252 27.92 8.73 7.86
C ARG A 252 27.29 7.42 8.31
N TYR A 253 27.47 6.39 7.52
CA TYR A 253 27.20 4.99 7.84
C TYR A 253 28.53 4.23 7.90
N GLY A 254 28.49 2.95 8.29
CA GLY A 254 29.71 2.13 8.33
C GLY A 254 30.48 1.99 7.02
N PHE A 255 29.76 1.98 5.89
CA PHE A 255 30.35 1.78 4.55
C PHE A 255 29.95 2.83 3.52
N VAL A 256 29.04 3.73 3.87
CA VAL A 256 28.54 4.78 2.97
C VAL A 256 28.61 6.12 3.66
N SER A 257 29.09 7.13 2.95
CA SER A 257 29.05 8.51 3.42
C SER A 257 28.37 9.42 2.42
N VAL A 258 27.68 10.44 2.93
CA VAL A 258 27.07 11.49 2.13
C VAL A 258 27.61 12.82 2.62
N ASP A 259 28.28 13.56 1.75
CA ASP A 259 28.77 14.92 2.01
C ASP A 259 27.85 15.91 1.29
N ILE A 260 27.35 16.92 2.03
CA ILE A 260 26.32 17.84 1.54
C ILE A 260 26.92 19.26 1.45
N ASP A 261 27.13 19.75 0.24
CA ASP A 261 27.45 21.16 -0.03
C ASP A 261 26.14 21.92 -0.36
N ARG A 262 25.62 22.62 0.64
CA ARG A 262 24.36 23.38 0.49
C ARG A 262 24.52 24.61 -0.39
N ALA A 263 25.70 25.21 -0.45
CA ALA A 263 25.97 26.39 -1.27
C ALA A 263 26.01 26.01 -2.75
N ALA A 264 26.68 24.94 -3.08
CA ALA A 264 26.72 24.38 -4.43
C ALA A 264 25.46 23.56 -4.80
N ARG A 265 24.60 23.21 -3.81
CA ARG A 265 23.44 22.30 -3.95
C ARG A 265 23.84 20.92 -4.47
N ILE A 266 24.96 20.41 -3.97
CA ILE A 266 25.51 19.10 -4.36
C ILE A 266 25.53 18.19 -3.13
N ALA A 267 25.19 16.92 -3.34
CA ALA A 267 25.47 15.84 -2.39
C ALA A 267 26.37 14.82 -3.07
N THR A 268 27.48 14.48 -2.41
CA THR A 268 28.42 13.45 -2.87
C THR A 268 28.21 12.20 -2.03
N ILE A 269 27.92 11.08 -2.67
CA ILE A 269 27.77 9.77 -2.02
C ILE A 269 29.03 8.98 -2.33
N SER A 270 29.69 8.52 -1.27
CA SER A 270 30.90 7.67 -1.36
C SER A 270 30.60 6.30 -0.72
N ILE A 271 31.02 5.23 -1.41
CA ILE A 271 30.85 3.83 -1.00
C ILE A 271 32.24 3.21 -0.84
#